data_3c64b5b297df970c539e4facfbb0d8ab
#
_entry.id   3c64b5b297df970c539e4facfbb0d8ab
#
_cell.length_a   1.000
_cell.length_b   1.000
_cell.length_c   1.000
_cell.angle_alpha   90.00
_cell.angle_beta   90.00
_cell.angle_gamma   90.00
#
_symmetry.space_group_name_H-M   'P 1'
#
loop_
_entity.id
_entity.type
_entity.pdbx_description
1 polymer ?
#
loop_
_entity_poly.entity_id
_entity_poly.type
_entity_poly.pdbx_seq_one_letter_code
_entity_poly.pdbx_strand_id
1 'polypeptide(L)'
;MNAICSIARKELQDGLRNRWMLAISLLFVVLAVGIAWFGAAASGQVGFSSIDATVASLTSLATFLIPLIALLLAYDAIVGEDEGGTLLLLLTYPLSRGQLLLGKFLGQGLIPALATILGFGAAAVAIAAMVSDLNLTVLFVAFSRFIVSSILLGWAFMALAYLLSAQAREKSSAAGMALGVWFWFVLVFDLLLLALLVASKGQFSPQLLPWLLLLNPTDIYRQINLNGLNAGNEMTGLLALGQSLPADTLVLWSVLGLWVILLLALAYHRFARRPI
;
A
#
# COMPACT_ATOMS: atom_id res chain seq x y z
N MET A 1 -8.28 26.81 -14.24
CA MET A 1 -7.55 25.63 -13.68
C MET A 1 -8.42 25.05 -12.58
N ASN A 2 -8.68 23.73 -12.58
CA ASN A 2 -9.49 23.12 -11.52
C ASN A 2 -8.77 23.24 -10.17
N ALA A 3 -9.48 23.71 -9.14
CA ALA A 3 -8.94 23.89 -7.80
C ALA A 3 -8.20 22.65 -7.27
N ILE A 4 -8.74 21.45 -7.54
CA ILE A 4 -8.13 20.17 -7.18
C ILE A 4 -6.72 20.03 -7.79
N CYS A 5 -6.54 20.39 -9.07
CA CYS A 5 -5.27 20.27 -9.76
C CYS A 5 -4.22 21.24 -9.19
N SER A 6 -4.64 22.45 -8.81
CA SER A 6 -3.75 23.46 -8.19
C SER A 6 -3.26 23.00 -6.82
N ILE A 7 -4.17 22.42 -5.99
CA ILE A 7 -3.82 21.88 -4.68
C ILE A 7 -2.90 20.65 -4.85
N ALA A 8 -3.25 19.73 -5.75
CA ALA A 8 -2.45 18.54 -6.00
C ALA A 8 -1.02 18.88 -6.46
N ARG A 9 -0.88 19.87 -7.34
CA ARG A 9 0.42 20.35 -7.79
C ARG A 9 1.24 20.94 -6.64
N LYS A 10 0.61 21.75 -5.77
CA LYS A 10 1.27 22.30 -4.59
C LYS A 10 1.75 21.19 -3.66
N GLU A 11 0.87 20.27 -3.29
CA GLU A 11 1.20 19.16 -2.40
C GLU A 11 2.33 18.28 -2.96
N LEU A 12 2.30 18.01 -4.27
CA LEU A 12 3.38 17.27 -4.95
C LEU A 12 4.70 18.03 -4.88
N GLN A 13 4.70 19.35 -5.14
CA GLN A 13 5.91 20.17 -5.06
C GLN A 13 6.46 20.26 -3.64
N ASP A 14 5.61 20.44 -2.64
CA ASP A 14 6.00 20.50 -1.24
C ASP A 14 6.56 19.14 -0.79
N GLY A 15 5.94 18.03 -1.21
CA GLY A 15 6.42 16.69 -0.93
C GLY A 15 7.78 16.38 -1.58
N LEU A 16 7.97 16.73 -2.84
CA LEU A 16 9.27 16.53 -3.53
C LEU A 16 10.39 17.39 -2.93
N ARG A 17 10.06 18.51 -2.30
CA ARG A 17 11.03 19.39 -1.58
C ARG A 17 11.31 18.89 -0.16
N ASN A 18 10.48 18.02 0.38
CA ASN A 18 10.67 17.45 1.70
C ASN A 18 11.77 16.39 1.68
N ARG A 19 12.94 16.72 2.27
CA ARG A 19 14.10 15.82 2.32
C ARG A 19 13.78 14.48 2.99
N TRP A 20 12.87 14.47 3.95
CA TRP A 20 12.45 13.25 4.62
C TRP A 20 11.70 12.30 3.69
N MET A 21 10.78 12.83 2.87
CA MET A 21 10.06 12.05 1.87
C MET A 21 11.00 11.47 0.82
N LEU A 22 11.96 12.27 0.36
CA LEU A 22 13.00 11.80 -0.57
C LEU A 22 13.87 10.68 0.06
N ALA A 23 14.24 10.83 1.34
CA ALA A 23 15.02 9.81 2.05
C ALA A 23 14.26 8.48 2.18
N ILE A 24 12.96 8.52 2.53
CA ILE A 24 12.10 7.33 2.61
C ILE A 24 11.95 6.68 1.23
N SER A 25 11.71 7.50 0.19
CA SER A 25 11.58 6.99 -1.17
C SER A 25 12.88 6.32 -1.67
N LEU A 26 14.02 6.95 -1.38
CA LEU A 26 15.33 6.39 -1.71
C LEU A 26 15.60 5.08 -0.96
N LEU A 27 15.29 5.06 0.34
CA LEU A 27 15.40 3.83 1.14
C LEU A 27 14.56 2.71 0.54
N PHE A 28 13.33 3.03 0.12
CA PHE A 28 12.44 2.06 -0.51
C PHE A 28 13.02 1.50 -1.82
N VAL A 29 13.58 2.38 -2.68
CA VAL A 29 14.25 1.98 -3.92
C VAL A 29 15.44 1.05 -3.61
N VAL A 30 16.30 1.42 -2.66
CA VAL A 30 17.47 0.63 -2.28
C VAL A 30 17.07 -0.74 -1.75
N LEU A 31 16.07 -0.80 -0.90
CA LEU A 31 15.54 -2.07 -0.38
C LEU A 31 14.91 -2.92 -1.49
N ALA A 32 14.16 -2.31 -2.40
CA ALA A 32 13.54 -3.03 -3.51
C ALA A 32 14.59 -3.66 -4.44
N VAL A 33 15.60 -2.88 -4.83
CA VAL A 33 16.73 -3.38 -5.65
C VAL A 33 17.56 -4.41 -4.89
N GLY A 34 17.83 -4.16 -3.61
CA GLY A 34 18.56 -5.09 -2.74
C GLY A 34 17.86 -6.46 -2.63
N ILE A 35 16.55 -6.48 -2.41
CA ILE A 35 15.79 -7.74 -2.34
C ILE A 35 15.69 -8.42 -3.70
N ALA A 36 15.54 -7.67 -4.79
CA ALA A 36 15.53 -8.25 -6.12
C ALA A 36 16.83 -9.03 -6.41
N TRP A 37 17.97 -8.59 -5.83
CA TRP A 37 19.27 -9.20 -6.03
C TRP A 37 19.65 -10.22 -4.96
N PHE A 38 19.34 -9.96 -3.69
CA PHE A 38 19.72 -10.78 -2.55
C PHE A 38 18.56 -11.61 -1.96
N GLY A 39 17.34 -11.50 -2.49
CA GLY A 39 16.17 -12.17 -1.92
C GLY A 39 16.28 -13.70 -1.86
N ALA A 40 17.05 -14.29 -2.77
CA ALA A 40 17.33 -15.72 -2.79
C ALA A 40 18.55 -16.14 -1.94
N ALA A 41 19.25 -15.19 -1.28
CA ALA A 41 20.44 -15.51 -0.49
C ALA A 41 20.14 -16.43 0.71
N ALA A 42 18.93 -16.40 1.23
CA ALA A 42 18.48 -17.29 2.30
C ALA A 42 18.45 -18.77 1.88
N SER A 43 18.30 -19.06 0.58
CA SER A 43 18.37 -20.39 -0.01
C SER A 43 19.79 -20.77 -0.48
N GLY A 44 20.80 -19.98 -0.13
CA GLY A 44 22.21 -20.20 -0.52
C GLY A 44 22.55 -19.76 -1.95
N GLN A 45 21.65 -19.08 -2.64
CA GLN A 45 21.87 -18.57 -3.99
C GLN A 45 21.99 -17.04 -3.95
N VAL A 46 23.07 -16.50 -4.49
CA VAL A 46 23.26 -15.07 -4.68
C VAL A 46 23.02 -14.74 -6.14
N GLY A 47 22.13 -13.77 -6.38
CA GLY A 47 21.72 -13.36 -7.71
C GLY A 47 20.25 -13.65 -8.00
N PHE A 48 19.84 -13.38 -9.22
CA PHE A 48 18.47 -13.60 -9.67
C PHE A 48 18.18 -15.11 -9.79
N SER A 49 17.14 -15.58 -9.11
CA SER A 49 16.71 -16.99 -9.16
C SER A 49 15.60 -17.20 -10.20
N SER A 50 14.49 -16.48 -10.06
CA SER A 50 13.36 -16.46 -10.99
C SER A 50 12.51 -15.20 -10.80
N ILE A 51 11.69 -14.86 -11.81
CA ILE A 51 10.74 -13.75 -11.71
C ILE A 51 9.77 -14.00 -10.56
N ASP A 52 9.26 -15.23 -10.44
CA ASP A 52 8.26 -15.59 -9.44
C ASP A 52 8.82 -15.45 -8.01
N ALA A 53 10.01 -15.98 -7.74
CA ALA A 53 10.66 -15.86 -6.44
C ALA A 53 10.97 -14.39 -6.08
N THR A 54 11.40 -13.62 -7.07
CA THR A 54 11.67 -12.19 -6.87
C THR A 54 10.39 -11.42 -6.53
N VAL A 55 9.31 -11.63 -7.30
CA VAL A 55 8.00 -10.99 -7.03
C VAL A 55 7.46 -11.42 -5.67
N ALA A 56 7.59 -12.69 -5.28
CA ALA A 56 7.16 -13.16 -3.97
C ALA A 56 7.93 -12.46 -2.82
N SER A 57 9.25 -12.36 -2.94
CA SER A 57 10.10 -11.67 -1.95
C SER A 57 9.78 -10.18 -1.86
N LEU A 58 9.62 -9.51 -3.00
CA LEU A 58 9.23 -8.11 -3.06
C LEU A 58 7.81 -7.88 -2.52
N THR A 59 6.88 -8.80 -2.79
CA THR A 59 5.51 -8.74 -2.25
C THR A 59 5.53 -8.81 -0.72
N SER A 60 6.33 -9.70 -0.16
CA SER A 60 6.47 -9.83 1.29
C SER A 60 7.00 -8.55 1.92
N LEU A 61 8.07 -7.96 1.37
CA LEU A 61 8.60 -6.67 1.84
C LEU A 61 7.56 -5.55 1.71
N ALA A 62 6.96 -5.44 0.54
CA ALA A 62 6.03 -4.37 0.22
C ALA A 62 4.78 -4.40 1.13
N THR A 63 4.32 -5.58 1.54
CA THR A 63 3.21 -5.76 2.49
C THR A 63 3.46 -5.06 3.82
N PHE A 64 4.71 -4.99 4.29
CA PHE A 64 5.08 -4.29 5.52
C PHE A 64 5.36 -2.80 5.29
N LEU A 65 6.16 -2.49 4.27
CA LEU A 65 6.71 -1.14 4.09
C LEU A 65 5.70 -0.18 3.44
N ILE A 66 4.96 -0.61 2.43
CA ILE A 66 4.03 0.30 1.72
C ILE A 66 2.95 0.84 2.64
N PRO A 67 2.24 0.01 3.47
CA PRO A 67 1.29 0.51 4.44
C PRO A 67 1.89 1.48 5.45
N LEU A 68 3.08 1.15 5.98
CA LEU A 68 3.76 1.99 6.95
C LEU A 68 4.13 3.36 6.36
N ILE A 69 4.74 3.37 5.19
CA ILE A 69 5.14 4.60 4.50
C ILE A 69 3.90 5.45 4.16
N ALA A 70 2.86 4.84 3.62
CA ALA A 70 1.62 5.53 3.25
C ALA A 70 0.95 6.20 4.47
N LEU A 71 0.88 5.48 5.59
CA LEU A 71 0.35 6.01 6.85
C LEU A 71 1.21 7.15 7.39
N LEU A 72 2.55 6.99 7.40
CA LEU A 72 3.48 8.02 7.89
C LEU A 72 3.52 9.26 7.00
N LEU A 73 3.20 9.15 5.72
CA LEU A 73 3.14 10.29 4.80
C LEU A 73 1.87 11.12 4.96
N ALA A 74 0.79 10.53 5.48
CA ALA A 74 -0.53 11.15 5.41
C ALA A 74 -1.26 11.28 6.76
N TYR A 75 -0.71 10.78 7.87
CA TYR A 75 -1.38 10.83 9.19
C TYR A 75 -1.68 12.26 9.66
N ASP A 76 -0.89 13.23 9.27
CA ASP A 76 -1.04 14.64 9.66
C ASP A 76 -1.68 15.52 8.58
N ALA A 77 -2.16 14.94 7.47
CA ALA A 77 -2.63 15.68 6.30
C ALA A 77 -3.75 16.69 6.59
N ILE A 78 -4.62 16.43 7.57
CA ILE A 78 -5.72 17.30 8.00
C ILE A 78 -5.41 17.90 9.39
N VAL A 79 -5.08 17.05 10.36
CA VAL A 79 -4.81 17.50 11.74
C VAL A 79 -3.59 18.41 11.80
N GLY A 80 -2.62 18.21 10.91
CA GLY A 80 -1.44 19.06 10.81
C GLY A 80 -1.74 20.50 10.39
N GLU A 81 -2.67 20.67 9.45
CA GLU A 81 -3.15 21.99 9.03
C GLU A 81 -3.99 22.66 10.13
N ASP A 82 -4.74 21.86 10.88
CA ASP A 82 -5.58 22.35 11.97
C ASP A 82 -4.73 22.88 13.13
N GLU A 83 -3.78 22.07 13.64
CA GLU A 83 -2.84 22.50 14.68
C GLU A 83 -1.97 23.69 14.24
N GLY A 84 -1.59 23.75 12.96
CA GLY A 84 -0.83 24.85 12.39
C GLY A 84 -1.66 26.13 12.16
N GLY A 85 -2.99 26.09 12.38
CA GLY A 85 -3.90 27.20 12.10
C GLY A 85 -4.08 27.52 10.61
N THR A 86 -3.48 26.71 9.74
CA THR A 86 -3.54 26.91 8.27
C THR A 86 -4.83 26.39 7.67
N LEU A 87 -5.53 25.46 8.34
CA LEU A 87 -6.79 24.90 7.87
C LEU A 87 -7.87 25.99 7.72
N LEU A 88 -7.98 26.91 8.68
CA LEU A 88 -8.90 28.05 8.61
C LEU A 88 -8.59 28.94 7.40
N LEU A 89 -7.31 29.25 7.16
CA LEU A 89 -6.88 30.04 6.00
C LEU A 89 -7.25 29.35 4.69
N LEU A 90 -7.04 28.05 4.58
CA LEU A 90 -7.38 27.29 3.37
C LEU A 90 -8.89 27.31 3.09
N LEU A 91 -9.72 27.33 4.14
CA LEU A 91 -11.17 27.36 4.00
C LEU A 91 -11.77 28.75 3.83
N THR A 92 -10.97 29.83 3.94
CA THR A 92 -11.40 31.19 3.52
C THR A 92 -11.39 31.36 1.99
N TYR A 93 -10.62 30.53 1.27
CA TYR A 93 -10.70 30.48 -0.19
C TYR A 93 -12.02 29.82 -0.64
N PRO A 94 -12.51 30.13 -1.85
CA PRO A 94 -13.73 29.52 -2.40
C PRO A 94 -13.50 28.07 -2.81
N LEU A 95 -13.10 27.22 -1.84
CA LEU A 95 -12.79 25.82 -1.99
C LEU A 95 -13.75 24.97 -1.15
N SER A 96 -14.31 23.94 -1.74
CA SER A 96 -15.06 22.95 -0.94
C SER A 96 -14.08 22.04 -0.16
N ARG A 97 -14.51 21.55 1.01
CA ARG A 97 -13.74 20.57 1.81
C ARG A 97 -13.38 19.32 1.00
N GLY A 98 -14.26 18.91 0.07
CA GLY A 98 -14.00 17.79 -0.83
C GLY A 98 -12.88 18.09 -1.84
N GLN A 99 -12.86 19.29 -2.42
CA GLN A 99 -11.79 19.71 -3.32
C GLN A 99 -10.44 19.76 -2.61
N LEU A 100 -10.42 20.26 -1.37
CA LEU A 100 -9.22 20.29 -0.54
C LEU A 100 -8.72 18.87 -0.26
N LEU A 101 -9.58 17.98 0.23
CA LEU A 101 -9.22 16.60 0.56
C LEU A 101 -8.72 15.83 -0.67
N LEU A 102 -9.45 15.88 -1.78
CA LEU A 102 -9.08 15.19 -3.02
C LEU A 102 -7.79 15.76 -3.61
N GLY A 103 -7.63 17.09 -3.60
CA GLY A 103 -6.40 17.72 -4.09
C GLY A 103 -5.18 17.31 -3.29
N LYS A 104 -5.26 17.32 -1.95
CA LYS A 104 -4.21 16.83 -1.07
C LYS A 104 -3.92 15.34 -1.29
N PHE A 105 -4.96 14.50 -1.30
CA PHE A 105 -4.80 13.06 -1.50
C PHE A 105 -4.12 12.73 -2.83
N LEU A 106 -4.53 13.36 -3.93
CA LEU A 106 -3.91 13.13 -5.24
C LEU A 106 -2.47 13.65 -5.28
N GLY A 107 -2.20 14.84 -4.74
CA GLY A 107 -0.85 15.40 -4.72
C GLY A 107 0.13 14.57 -3.89
N GLN A 108 -0.25 14.24 -2.67
CA GLN A 108 0.57 13.40 -1.77
C GLN A 108 0.67 11.96 -2.26
N GLY A 109 -0.41 11.40 -2.85
CA GLY A 109 -0.45 10.02 -3.35
C GLY A 109 0.42 9.78 -4.59
N LEU A 110 0.74 10.83 -5.35
CA LEU A 110 1.67 10.73 -6.47
C LEU A 110 3.11 10.46 -6.01
N ILE A 111 3.51 10.89 -4.82
CA ILE A 111 4.89 10.75 -4.34
C ILE A 111 5.24 9.28 -4.09
N PRO A 112 4.52 8.52 -3.24
CA PRO A 112 4.79 7.10 -3.07
C PRO A 112 4.54 6.30 -4.35
N ALA A 113 3.60 6.72 -5.21
CA ALA A 113 3.39 6.08 -6.51
C ALA A 113 4.62 6.22 -7.40
N LEU A 114 5.19 7.41 -7.53
CA LEU A 114 6.43 7.64 -8.27
C LEU A 114 7.61 6.87 -7.67
N ALA A 115 7.76 6.86 -6.34
CA ALA A 115 8.79 6.09 -5.65
C ALA A 115 8.65 4.58 -5.93
N THR A 116 7.44 4.07 -5.93
CA THR A 116 7.12 2.67 -6.24
C THR A 116 7.47 2.33 -7.70
N ILE A 117 7.08 3.18 -8.65
CA ILE A 117 7.40 3.01 -10.08
C ILE A 117 8.91 3.03 -10.30
N LEU A 118 9.62 4.01 -9.71
CA LEU A 118 11.06 4.13 -9.87
C LEU A 118 11.80 2.98 -9.21
N GLY A 119 11.41 2.60 -7.98
CA GLY A 119 12.06 1.54 -7.22
C GLY A 119 11.91 0.17 -7.87
N PHE A 120 10.68 -0.24 -8.09
CA PHE A 120 10.42 -1.55 -8.69
C PHE A 120 10.70 -1.57 -10.19
N GLY A 121 10.53 -0.44 -10.89
CA GLY A 121 10.94 -0.29 -12.28
C GLY A 121 12.46 -0.44 -12.45
N ALA A 122 13.24 0.19 -11.57
CA ALA A 122 14.70 0.02 -11.56
C ALA A 122 15.10 -1.42 -11.29
N ALA A 123 14.44 -2.12 -10.37
CA ALA A 123 14.67 -3.53 -10.12
C ALA A 123 14.38 -4.39 -11.36
N ALA A 124 13.24 -4.14 -12.05
CA ALA A 124 12.88 -4.85 -13.28
C ALA A 124 13.92 -4.62 -14.40
N VAL A 125 14.37 -3.36 -14.58
CA VAL A 125 15.41 -3.01 -15.56
C VAL A 125 16.75 -3.68 -15.22
N ALA A 126 17.14 -3.69 -13.95
CA ALA A 126 18.35 -4.37 -13.51
C ALA A 126 18.32 -5.88 -13.81
N ILE A 127 17.18 -6.54 -13.53
CA ILE A 127 16.99 -7.96 -13.86
C ILE A 127 17.08 -8.18 -15.37
N ALA A 128 16.39 -7.36 -16.18
CA ALA A 128 16.40 -7.46 -17.63
C ALA A 128 17.80 -7.26 -18.25
N ALA A 129 18.64 -6.43 -17.62
CA ALA A 129 20.01 -6.16 -18.10
C ALA A 129 21.02 -7.24 -17.70
N MET A 130 20.76 -7.98 -16.62
CA MET A 130 21.75 -8.90 -16.01
C MET A 130 21.46 -10.37 -16.29
N VAL A 131 20.24 -10.71 -16.72
CA VAL A 131 19.82 -12.10 -16.95
C VAL A 131 19.69 -12.35 -18.44
N SER A 132 20.52 -13.24 -18.97
CA SER A 132 20.39 -13.74 -20.36
C SER A 132 19.20 -14.68 -20.45
N ASP A 133 18.55 -14.72 -21.61
CA ASP A 133 17.43 -15.63 -21.93
C ASP A 133 16.13 -15.39 -21.12
N LEU A 134 15.94 -14.17 -20.62
CA LEU A 134 14.74 -13.79 -19.89
C LEU A 134 13.58 -13.49 -20.84
N ASN A 135 12.39 -14.00 -20.52
CA ASN A 135 11.17 -13.60 -21.22
C ASN A 135 10.73 -12.21 -20.76
N LEU A 136 11.08 -11.17 -21.52
CA LEU A 136 10.78 -9.77 -21.21
C LEU A 136 9.28 -9.50 -21.08
N THR A 137 8.42 -10.23 -21.79
CA THR A 137 6.96 -10.06 -21.69
C THR A 137 6.47 -10.54 -20.33
N VAL A 138 6.96 -11.69 -19.87
CA VAL A 138 6.60 -12.23 -18.53
C VAL A 138 7.07 -11.27 -17.43
N LEU A 139 8.31 -10.79 -17.53
CA LEU A 139 8.86 -9.80 -16.59
C LEU A 139 7.99 -8.54 -16.55
N PHE A 140 7.69 -7.97 -17.72
CA PHE A 140 6.88 -6.74 -17.81
C PHE A 140 5.50 -6.91 -17.22
N VAL A 141 4.80 -8.00 -17.51
CA VAL A 141 3.46 -8.28 -16.99
C VAL A 141 3.50 -8.47 -15.47
N ALA A 142 4.46 -9.25 -14.96
CA ALA A 142 4.60 -9.50 -13.52
C ALA A 142 4.89 -8.21 -12.74
N PHE A 143 5.88 -7.42 -13.20
CA PHE A 143 6.24 -6.18 -12.52
C PHE A 143 5.18 -5.07 -12.68
N SER A 144 4.50 -4.98 -13.84
CA SER A 144 3.39 -4.03 -13.99
C SER A 144 2.25 -4.35 -13.03
N ARG A 145 1.85 -5.61 -12.91
CA ARG A 145 0.85 -6.08 -11.93
C ARG A 145 1.28 -5.74 -10.52
N PHE A 146 2.54 -6.03 -10.17
CA PHE A 146 3.11 -5.76 -8.87
C PHE A 146 3.15 -4.26 -8.54
N ILE A 147 3.60 -3.41 -9.47
CA ILE A 147 3.67 -1.95 -9.27
C ILE A 147 2.27 -1.35 -9.09
N VAL A 148 1.32 -1.71 -9.96
CA VAL A 148 -0.04 -1.15 -9.88
C VAL A 148 -0.75 -1.57 -8.59
N SER A 149 -0.64 -2.84 -8.20
CA SER A 149 -1.22 -3.31 -6.93
C SER A 149 -0.56 -2.66 -5.72
N SER A 150 0.75 -2.43 -5.76
CA SER A 150 1.51 -1.72 -4.72
C SER A 150 1.05 -0.27 -4.56
N ILE A 151 0.80 0.44 -5.66
CA ILE A 151 0.26 1.80 -5.64
C ILE A 151 -1.15 1.82 -5.02
N LEU A 152 -2.03 0.89 -5.42
CA LEU A 152 -3.38 0.79 -4.85
C LEU A 152 -3.35 0.45 -3.36
N LEU A 153 -2.47 -0.45 -2.93
CA LEU A 153 -2.25 -0.74 -1.50
C LEU A 153 -1.84 0.53 -0.75
N GLY A 154 -0.85 1.27 -1.27
CA GLY A 154 -0.41 2.53 -0.70
C GLY A 154 -1.54 3.56 -0.61
N TRP A 155 -2.35 3.69 -1.65
CA TRP A 155 -3.50 4.59 -1.65
C TRP A 155 -4.59 4.17 -0.66
N ALA A 156 -4.81 2.87 -0.44
CA ALA A 156 -5.77 2.39 0.55
C ALA A 156 -5.33 2.78 1.97
N PHE A 157 -4.06 2.56 2.33
CA PHE A 157 -3.53 2.95 3.64
C PHE A 157 -3.40 4.47 3.80
N MET A 158 -3.12 5.17 2.72
CA MET A 158 -3.13 6.64 2.72
C MET A 158 -4.55 7.20 2.94
N ALA A 159 -5.57 6.62 2.30
CA ALA A 159 -6.96 6.99 2.54
C ALA A 159 -7.38 6.72 3.99
N LEU A 160 -6.87 5.64 4.58
CA LEU A 160 -7.04 5.31 5.99
C LEU A 160 -6.35 6.35 6.88
N ALA A 161 -5.14 6.79 6.55
CA ALA A 161 -4.45 7.88 7.25
C ALA A 161 -5.23 9.19 7.22
N TYR A 162 -5.82 9.53 6.08
CA TYR A 162 -6.72 10.68 5.95
C TYR A 162 -7.95 10.58 6.84
N LEU A 163 -8.54 9.38 6.94
CA LEU A 163 -9.67 9.13 7.84
C LEU A 163 -9.26 9.34 9.31
N LEU A 164 -8.10 8.81 9.72
CA LEU A 164 -7.57 8.98 11.07
C LEU A 164 -7.24 10.46 11.35
N SER A 165 -6.58 11.14 10.41
CA SER A 165 -6.24 12.56 10.49
C SER A 165 -7.49 13.45 10.64
N ALA A 166 -8.58 13.09 9.94
CA ALA A 166 -9.84 13.83 10.04
C ALA A 166 -10.53 13.67 11.42
N GLN A 167 -10.23 12.61 12.15
CA GLN A 167 -10.80 12.32 13.49
C GLN A 167 -9.89 12.78 14.63
N ALA A 168 -8.60 12.82 14.43
CA ALA A 168 -7.62 13.19 15.44
C ALA A 168 -7.75 14.66 15.84
N ARG A 169 -7.46 14.96 17.09
CA ARG A 169 -7.37 16.34 17.62
C ARG A 169 -5.94 16.86 17.57
N GLU A 170 -4.96 15.98 17.67
CA GLU A 170 -3.53 16.27 17.73
C GLU A 170 -2.75 15.33 16.81
N LYS A 171 -1.64 15.81 16.26
CA LYS A 171 -0.73 15.02 15.41
C LYS A 171 -0.21 13.76 16.09
N SER A 172 0.11 13.88 17.38
CA SER A 172 0.57 12.76 18.21
C SER A 172 -0.45 11.63 18.29
N SER A 173 -1.73 11.97 18.47
CA SER A 173 -2.84 11.02 18.46
C SER A 173 -3.03 10.38 17.08
N ALA A 174 -2.95 11.17 16.00
CA ALA A 174 -3.03 10.65 14.65
C ALA A 174 -1.90 9.66 14.33
N ALA A 175 -0.66 9.99 14.75
CA ALA A 175 0.49 9.11 14.57
C ALA A 175 0.33 7.79 15.35
N GLY A 176 -0.13 7.85 16.59
CA GLY A 176 -0.39 6.65 17.41
C GLY A 176 -1.47 5.76 16.80
N MET A 177 -2.57 6.35 16.33
CA MET A 177 -3.63 5.61 15.61
C MET A 177 -3.12 5.00 14.31
N ALA A 178 -2.30 5.70 13.54
CA ALA A 178 -1.72 5.20 12.31
C ALA A 178 -0.85 3.96 12.55
N LEU A 179 0.03 4.00 13.57
CA LEU A 179 0.83 2.85 13.95
C LEU A 179 -0.02 1.68 14.48
N GLY A 180 -1.05 1.96 15.28
CA GLY A 180 -1.98 0.94 15.75
C GLY A 180 -2.71 0.24 14.62
N VAL A 181 -3.16 0.99 13.61
CA VAL A 181 -3.82 0.47 12.41
C VAL A 181 -2.85 -0.32 11.55
N TRP A 182 -1.61 0.15 11.36
CA TRP A 182 -0.58 -0.61 10.68
C TRP A 182 -0.35 -1.97 11.34
N PHE A 183 -0.16 -1.95 12.68
CA PHE A 183 0.06 -3.17 13.46
C PHE A 183 -1.12 -4.14 13.35
N TRP A 184 -2.35 -3.60 13.38
CA TRP A 184 -3.58 -4.39 13.22
C TRP A 184 -3.63 -5.13 11.88
N PHE A 185 -3.53 -4.39 10.77
CA PHE A 185 -3.71 -4.98 9.44
C PHE A 185 -2.53 -5.85 9.00
N VAL A 186 -1.30 -5.49 9.39
CA VAL A 186 -0.10 -6.15 8.90
C VAL A 186 0.33 -7.34 9.76
N LEU A 187 0.00 -7.34 11.06
CA LEU A 187 0.45 -8.38 11.98
C LEU A 187 -0.71 -9.08 12.70
N VAL A 188 -1.58 -8.31 13.37
CA VAL A 188 -2.59 -8.90 14.27
C VAL A 188 -3.65 -9.66 13.48
N PHE A 189 -4.07 -9.15 12.34
CA PHE A 189 -5.11 -9.76 11.52
C PHE A 189 -4.72 -11.17 11.07
N ASP A 190 -3.51 -11.36 10.55
CA ASP A 190 -2.99 -12.67 10.12
C ASP A 190 -2.90 -13.66 11.30
N LEU A 191 -2.42 -13.17 12.46
CA LEU A 191 -2.34 -13.98 13.67
C LEU A 191 -3.71 -14.40 14.19
N LEU A 192 -4.72 -13.52 14.11
CA LEU A 192 -6.10 -13.84 14.48
C LEU A 192 -6.71 -14.89 13.56
N LEU A 193 -6.49 -14.78 12.25
CA LEU A 193 -6.95 -15.79 11.29
C LEU A 193 -6.28 -17.13 11.55
N LEU A 194 -4.98 -17.15 11.81
CA LEU A 194 -4.25 -18.36 12.15
C LEU A 194 -4.78 -18.98 13.45
N ALA A 195 -4.98 -18.17 14.49
CA ALA A 195 -5.55 -18.61 15.76
C ALA A 195 -6.95 -19.20 15.60
N LEU A 196 -7.78 -18.59 14.75
CA LEU A 196 -9.14 -19.07 14.44
C LEU A 196 -9.09 -20.43 13.73
N LEU A 197 -8.18 -20.61 12.78
CA LEU A 197 -7.99 -21.89 12.08
C LEU A 197 -7.53 -23.01 13.02
N VAL A 198 -6.57 -22.71 13.90
CA VAL A 198 -6.06 -23.68 14.89
C VAL A 198 -7.15 -24.02 15.92
N ALA A 199 -7.86 -23.02 16.44
CA ALA A 199 -8.92 -23.20 17.44
C ALA A 199 -10.10 -24.02 16.89
N SER A 200 -10.40 -23.86 15.61
CA SER A 200 -11.48 -24.62 14.93
C SER A 200 -11.10 -26.08 14.62
N LYS A 201 -9.87 -26.51 14.93
CA LYS A 201 -9.36 -27.87 14.64
C LYS A 201 -9.58 -28.31 13.18
N GLY A 202 -9.47 -27.38 12.23
CA GLY A 202 -9.72 -27.64 10.81
C GLY A 202 -11.20 -27.76 10.41
N GLN A 203 -12.14 -27.51 11.33
CA GLN A 203 -13.59 -27.50 11.03
C GLN A 203 -14.05 -26.14 10.47
N PHE A 204 -13.15 -25.17 10.37
CA PHE A 204 -13.47 -23.89 9.76
C PHE A 204 -13.82 -24.10 8.29
N SER A 205 -14.99 -23.58 7.88
CA SER A 205 -15.45 -23.74 6.51
C SER A 205 -14.42 -23.15 5.52
N PRO A 206 -13.82 -23.95 4.62
CA PRO A 206 -12.88 -23.45 3.63
C PRO A 206 -13.48 -22.33 2.76
N GLN A 207 -14.82 -22.26 2.67
CA GLN A 207 -15.55 -21.27 1.87
C GLN A 207 -15.59 -19.89 2.52
N LEU A 208 -15.40 -19.77 3.84
CA LEU A 208 -15.44 -18.48 4.57
C LEU A 208 -14.08 -17.76 4.59
N LEU A 209 -12.98 -18.53 4.60
CA LEU A 209 -11.63 -17.98 4.64
C LEU A 209 -11.37 -16.90 3.56
N PRO A 210 -11.79 -17.12 2.32
CA PRO A 210 -11.69 -16.13 1.24
C PRO A 210 -12.27 -14.78 1.56
N TRP A 211 -13.50 -14.80 2.04
CA TRP A 211 -14.23 -13.58 2.38
C TRP A 211 -13.57 -12.81 3.53
N LEU A 212 -13.00 -13.55 4.49
CA LEU A 212 -12.26 -12.92 5.60
C LEU A 212 -10.99 -12.24 5.10
N LEU A 213 -10.25 -12.85 4.16
CA LEU A 213 -9.06 -12.26 3.56
C LEU A 213 -9.36 -10.98 2.77
N LEU A 214 -10.58 -10.81 2.24
CA LEU A 214 -11.00 -9.56 1.58
C LEU A 214 -11.21 -8.39 2.56
N LEU A 215 -11.29 -8.66 3.86
CA LEU A 215 -11.37 -7.62 4.90
C LEU A 215 -10.02 -6.96 5.20
N ASN A 216 -8.94 -7.45 4.61
CA ASN A 216 -7.60 -6.91 4.80
C ASN A 216 -6.98 -6.51 3.45
N PRO A 217 -6.72 -5.21 3.21
CA PRO A 217 -6.09 -4.76 1.96
C PRO A 217 -4.72 -5.41 1.70
N THR A 218 -3.96 -5.75 2.76
CA THR A 218 -2.65 -6.40 2.61
C THR A 218 -2.77 -7.83 2.09
N ASP A 219 -3.81 -8.56 2.51
CA ASP A 219 -4.05 -9.91 2.03
C ASP A 219 -4.56 -9.95 0.61
N ILE A 220 -5.43 -8.99 0.24
CA ILE A 220 -5.87 -8.82 -1.16
C ILE A 220 -4.65 -8.57 -2.05
N TYR A 221 -3.76 -7.67 -1.63
CA TYR A 221 -2.53 -7.34 -2.35
C TYR A 221 -1.63 -8.57 -2.52
N ARG A 222 -1.41 -9.35 -1.44
CA ARG A 222 -0.65 -10.61 -1.50
C ARG A 222 -1.27 -11.56 -2.52
N GLN A 223 -2.59 -11.76 -2.46
CA GLN A 223 -3.30 -12.65 -3.39
C GLN A 223 -3.15 -12.21 -4.84
N ILE A 224 -3.28 -10.90 -5.15
CA ILE A 224 -3.08 -10.37 -6.51
C ILE A 224 -1.71 -10.74 -7.05
N ASN A 225 -0.66 -10.67 -6.22
CA ASN A 225 0.72 -10.87 -6.66
C ASN A 225 1.18 -12.34 -6.62
N LEU A 226 0.63 -13.15 -5.72
CA LEU A 226 1.03 -14.53 -5.53
C LEU A 226 0.16 -15.52 -6.29
N ASN A 227 -1.09 -15.14 -6.66
CA ASN A 227 -1.93 -15.98 -7.50
C ASN A 227 -1.31 -16.17 -8.90
N GLY A 228 -1.12 -17.44 -9.27
CA GLY A 228 -0.56 -17.82 -10.58
C GLY A 228 0.96 -17.78 -10.66
N LEU A 229 1.66 -17.55 -9.54
CA LEU A 229 3.08 -17.84 -9.45
C LEU A 229 3.26 -19.35 -9.31
N ASN A 230 4.14 -19.93 -10.13
CA ASN A 230 4.61 -21.31 -9.98
C ASN A 230 5.64 -21.42 -8.83
N ALA A 231 5.53 -20.56 -7.82
CA ALA A 231 6.33 -20.65 -6.61
C ALA A 231 5.93 -21.92 -5.87
N GLY A 232 6.47 -23.03 -6.35
CA GLY A 232 6.23 -24.34 -5.80
C GLY A 232 6.51 -24.35 -4.30
N ASN A 233 5.70 -25.09 -3.54
CA ASN A 233 5.87 -25.54 -2.14
C ASN A 233 6.39 -24.56 -1.07
N GLU A 234 6.78 -23.33 -1.43
CA GLU A 234 7.31 -22.34 -0.48
C GLU A 234 6.22 -21.42 0.12
N MET A 235 4.97 -21.56 -0.33
CA MET A 235 3.85 -20.84 0.29
C MET A 235 3.50 -21.50 1.61
N THR A 236 4.06 -20.97 2.69
CA THR A 236 3.76 -21.39 4.06
C THR A 236 2.63 -20.54 4.66
N GLY A 237 1.81 -21.15 5.51
CA GLY A 237 0.82 -20.45 6.32
C GLY A 237 -0.55 -20.27 5.64
N LEU A 238 -1.24 -19.18 5.97
CA LEU A 238 -2.60 -18.86 5.52
C LEU A 238 -2.75 -18.78 4.00
N LEU A 239 -1.69 -18.35 3.30
CA LEU A 239 -1.67 -18.23 1.84
C LEU A 239 -1.75 -19.58 1.11
N ALA A 240 -1.17 -20.63 1.69
CA ALA A 240 -1.27 -22.00 1.14
C ALA A 240 -2.72 -22.52 1.18
N LEU A 241 -3.50 -22.09 2.17
CA LEU A 241 -4.91 -22.43 2.31
C LEU A 241 -5.81 -21.56 1.40
N GLY A 242 -5.36 -20.35 1.06
CA GLY A 242 -6.06 -19.43 0.17
C GLY A 242 -6.00 -19.80 -1.32
N GLN A 243 -5.14 -20.75 -1.73
CA GLN A 243 -5.02 -21.17 -3.14
C GLN A 243 -6.29 -21.83 -3.73
N SER A 244 -7.22 -22.25 -2.88
CA SER A 244 -8.51 -22.83 -3.31
C SER A 244 -9.56 -21.76 -3.66
N LEU A 245 -9.19 -20.48 -3.66
CA LEU A 245 -10.11 -19.39 -3.92
C LEU A 245 -10.35 -19.18 -5.41
N PRO A 246 -11.58 -19.31 -5.87
CA PRO A 246 -12.02 -18.74 -7.13
C PRO A 246 -12.27 -17.23 -6.99
N ALA A 247 -11.38 -16.48 -6.33
CA ALA A 247 -11.47 -15.06 -6.43
C ALA A 247 -10.85 -14.67 -7.77
N ASP A 248 -11.73 -14.47 -8.75
CA ASP A 248 -11.38 -13.91 -10.04
C ASP A 248 -10.42 -12.73 -9.80
N THR A 249 -9.28 -12.72 -10.45
CA THR A 249 -8.28 -11.65 -10.28
C THR A 249 -8.93 -10.26 -10.38
N LEU A 250 -9.96 -10.13 -11.19
CA LEU A 250 -10.74 -8.90 -11.36
C LEU A 250 -11.52 -8.52 -10.09
N VAL A 251 -12.01 -9.49 -9.32
CA VAL A 251 -12.67 -9.25 -8.03
C VAL A 251 -11.68 -8.68 -7.02
N LEU A 252 -10.46 -9.25 -6.93
CA LEU A 252 -9.42 -8.76 -6.02
C LEU A 252 -9.04 -7.30 -6.32
N TRP A 253 -8.85 -6.95 -7.59
CA TRP A 253 -8.58 -5.57 -8.01
C TRP A 253 -9.73 -4.63 -7.67
N SER A 254 -10.96 -5.06 -7.92
CA SER A 254 -12.16 -4.27 -7.64
C SER A 254 -12.32 -4.01 -6.15
N VAL A 255 -12.09 -5.02 -5.30
CA VAL A 255 -12.19 -4.89 -3.84
C VAL A 255 -11.09 -4.00 -3.30
N LEU A 256 -9.84 -4.13 -3.80
CA LEU A 256 -8.75 -3.24 -3.39
C LEU A 256 -9.02 -1.78 -3.79
N GLY A 257 -9.57 -1.55 -5.00
CA GLY A 257 -10.02 -0.23 -5.43
C GLY A 257 -11.18 0.31 -4.57
N LEU A 258 -12.13 -0.56 -4.21
CA LEU A 258 -13.25 -0.20 -3.32
C LEU A 258 -12.77 0.24 -1.94
N TRP A 259 -11.73 -0.40 -1.38
CA TRP A 259 -11.10 0.04 -0.13
C TRP A 259 -10.65 1.51 -0.20
N VAL A 260 -9.98 1.91 -1.28
CA VAL A 260 -9.55 3.31 -1.49
C VAL A 260 -10.76 4.25 -1.49
N ILE A 261 -11.76 3.94 -2.30
CA ILE A 261 -12.96 4.80 -2.49
C ILE A 261 -13.75 4.91 -1.18
N LEU A 262 -14.00 3.79 -0.50
CA LEU A 262 -14.77 3.74 0.73
C LEU A 262 -14.09 4.55 1.85
N LEU A 263 -12.78 4.35 2.03
CA LEU A 263 -12.02 5.05 3.06
C LEU A 263 -11.93 6.55 2.79
N LEU A 264 -11.76 6.96 1.52
CA LEU A 264 -11.78 8.38 1.15
C LEU A 264 -13.17 9.00 1.37
N ALA A 265 -14.24 8.28 1.05
CA ALA A 265 -15.60 8.75 1.30
C ALA A 265 -15.85 8.92 2.81
N LEU A 266 -15.38 7.98 3.64
CA LEU A 266 -15.46 8.08 5.09
C LEU A 266 -14.60 9.24 5.63
N ALA A 267 -13.38 9.42 5.11
CA ALA A 267 -12.52 10.54 5.46
C ALA A 267 -13.18 11.88 5.13
N TYR A 268 -13.76 11.99 3.93
CA TYR A 268 -14.52 13.18 3.53
C TYR A 268 -15.72 13.43 4.47
N HIS A 269 -16.49 12.40 4.79
CA HIS A 269 -17.66 12.54 5.67
C HIS A 269 -17.25 13.03 7.07
N ARG A 270 -16.17 12.51 7.63
CA ARG A 270 -15.62 12.96 8.92
C ARG A 270 -15.07 14.37 8.85
N PHE A 271 -14.32 14.69 7.80
CA PHE A 271 -13.79 16.03 7.59
C PHE A 271 -14.90 17.08 7.36
N ALA A 272 -15.96 16.73 6.64
CA ALA A 272 -17.09 17.62 6.40
C ALA A 272 -17.82 18.02 7.69
N ARG A 273 -17.82 17.14 8.70
CA ARG A 273 -18.47 17.37 10.00
C ARG A 273 -17.53 17.91 11.08
N ARG A 274 -16.24 18.08 10.79
CA ARG A 274 -15.28 18.61 11.76
C ARG A 274 -15.62 20.07 12.07
N PRO A 275 -15.86 20.44 13.34
CA PRO A 275 -15.98 21.86 13.75
C PRO A 275 -14.59 22.53 13.51
N ILE A 276 -14.65 23.74 13.01
CA ILE A 276 -13.46 24.57 12.73
C ILE A 276 -13.53 25.78 13.64
#